data_f9943943e13c0fd61052c44a7059d04d
#
_entry.id   f9943943e13c0fd61052c44a7059d04d
#
_cell.length_a   1.000
_cell.length_b   1.000
_cell.length_c   1.000
_cell.angle_alpha   90.00
_cell.angle_beta   90.00
_cell.angle_gamma   90.00
#
_symmetry.space_group_name_H-M   'P 1'
#
loop_
_entity.id
_entity.type
_entity.pdbx_description
1 polymer ?
#
loop_
_entity_poly.entity_id
_entity_poly.type
_entity_poly.pdbx_seq_one_letter_code
_entity_poly.pdbx_strand_id
1 'polypeptide(L)'
;MPRDPLIGLVGKPSSGKSTTLNSLTDTTAKVGNFPFTTIDPNRAVGYLQISCACSRTSLPGNTPPSPDAPPPLQKRCKPNYGGCQQGVRSVPIELLDVAGLVPGAHQGKGLGNKFLDDLRHADALIHVVDVSGTTDAEGKATRGYDPSQDIEWLRSEIVNWVLGNLMQKWGGIKRRHTAIKATAVETLQGQFSGYGSNASVVARTLDKMQLKAPLQDWDDETVKKVVEAFVDEKFPTVLALNKIDHADADKNVSKIAKLEKPERIVLCSAISEVFLRRLVKQEYVRYIPGSEFVDTREDLVEQGEDDGGGLREMDEKLKTRIENLKDMVLYRFGSTGVNQVLTRASELLGLVPVFPVRNIGTFGSGEAGTSGGDRAAVLRDCVLIKKGSTVGDVYRKVMGDAPLAYAETVGGVRVSEDDVVSPGKNDILSFKVGRA
;
A
#
# COMPACT_ATOMS: atom_id res chain seq x y z
N MET A 1 2.56 17.19 -11.67
CA MET A 1 2.96 15.76 -11.67
C MET A 1 1.99 14.97 -10.80
N PRO A 2 1.54 13.78 -11.19
CA PRO A 2 0.80 12.93 -10.29
C PRO A 2 1.71 12.55 -9.10
N ARG A 3 1.27 12.89 -7.87
CA ARG A 3 2.03 12.53 -6.67
C ARG A 3 2.03 11.02 -6.47
N ASP A 4 3.03 10.52 -5.75
CA ASP A 4 3.04 9.13 -5.33
C ASP A 4 1.88 8.84 -4.36
N PRO A 5 1.32 7.61 -4.39
CA PRO A 5 0.24 7.23 -3.49
C PRO A 5 0.72 7.21 -2.05
N LEU A 6 -0.06 7.81 -1.15
CA LEU A 6 0.18 7.86 0.29
C LEU A 6 -0.86 7.03 1.02
N ILE A 7 -0.42 6.05 1.81
CA ILE A 7 -1.30 5.17 2.59
C ILE A 7 -1.23 5.56 4.06
N GLY A 8 -2.38 5.91 4.65
CA GLY A 8 -2.49 6.27 6.07
C GLY A 8 -2.75 5.03 6.95
N LEU A 9 -1.96 4.87 8.02
CA LEU A 9 -2.25 3.89 9.07
C LEU A 9 -3.10 4.55 10.16
N VAL A 10 -4.26 3.98 10.42
CA VAL A 10 -5.23 4.50 11.40
C VAL A 10 -5.67 3.39 12.38
N GLY A 11 -6.23 3.78 13.51
CA GLY A 11 -6.75 2.86 14.52
C GLY A 11 -6.63 3.44 15.92
N LYS A 12 -7.26 2.79 16.90
CA LYS A 12 -7.22 3.21 18.31
C LYS A 12 -5.81 3.13 18.91
N PRO A 13 -5.57 3.78 20.06
CA PRO A 13 -4.35 3.54 20.83
C PRO A 13 -4.19 2.04 21.16
N SER A 14 -2.96 1.55 21.23
CA SER A 14 -2.62 0.16 21.53
C SER A 14 -3.10 -0.91 20.53
N SER A 15 -3.69 -0.56 19.38
CA SER A 15 -4.06 -1.51 18.33
C SER A 15 -2.87 -2.16 17.62
N GLY A 16 -1.67 -1.58 17.79
CA GLY A 16 -0.45 -2.06 17.15
C GLY A 16 -0.05 -1.28 15.90
N LYS A 17 -0.57 -0.06 15.67
CA LYS A 17 -0.21 0.79 14.52
C LYS A 17 1.29 0.94 14.31
N SER A 18 2.01 1.43 15.33
CA SER A 18 3.45 1.64 15.23
C SER A 18 4.22 0.33 15.04
N THR A 19 3.74 -0.79 15.61
CA THR A 19 4.30 -2.12 15.37
C THR A 19 4.08 -2.55 13.92
N THR A 20 2.87 -2.33 13.39
CA THR A 20 2.55 -2.60 11.98
C THR A 20 3.39 -1.71 11.05
N LEU A 21 3.52 -0.43 11.35
CA LEU A 21 4.39 0.46 10.57
C LEU A 21 5.83 -0.06 10.56
N ASN A 22 6.40 -0.39 11.72
CA ASN A 22 7.75 -0.93 11.84
C ASN A 22 7.93 -2.26 11.10
N SER A 23 6.87 -3.08 11.03
CA SER A 23 6.89 -4.34 10.29
C SER A 23 6.79 -4.16 8.77
N LEU A 24 6.24 -3.04 8.30
CA LEU A 24 6.12 -2.69 6.87
C LEU A 24 7.31 -1.91 6.35
N THR A 25 8.07 -1.25 7.23
CA THR A 25 9.25 -0.47 6.88
C THR A 25 10.48 -1.36 6.92
N ASP A 26 11.34 -1.26 5.91
CA ASP A 26 12.62 -1.96 5.92
C ASP A 26 13.67 -1.06 6.58
N THR A 27 14.04 -1.40 7.81
CA THR A 27 15.10 -0.71 8.55
C THR A 27 16.50 -1.06 8.01
N THR A 28 16.62 -2.03 7.09
CA THR A 28 17.88 -2.48 6.48
C THR A 28 18.15 -1.81 5.13
N ALA A 29 17.14 -1.19 4.52
CA ALA A 29 17.35 -0.44 3.29
C ALA A 29 18.38 0.67 3.57
N LYS A 30 19.51 0.64 2.85
CA LYS A 30 20.48 1.74 2.89
C LYS A 30 19.72 3.03 2.67
N VAL A 31 19.89 4.00 3.58
CA VAL A 31 19.43 5.37 3.42
C VAL A 31 20.11 5.93 2.17
N GLY A 32 19.57 5.63 1.02
CA GLY A 32 19.98 6.14 -0.27
C GLY A 32 18.89 7.06 -0.76
N ASN A 33 19.23 8.05 -1.56
CA ASN A 33 18.34 9.06 -2.13
C ASN A 33 17.03 8.44 -2.62
N PHE A 34 16.03 8.38 -1.71
CA PHE A 34 14.68 8.04 -2.10
C PHE A 34 14.13 9.16 -2.98
N PRO A 35 13.22 8.86 -3.92
CA PRO A 35 12.55 9.89 -4.72
C PRO A 35 11.75 10.87 -3.86
N PHE A 36 11.55 10.58 -2.56
CA PHE A 36 10.84 11.42 -1.59
C PHE A 36 11.85 12.30 -0.83
N THR A 37 11.89 13.57 -1.18
CA THR A 37 12.93 14.51 -0.72
C THR A 37 12.64 15.14 0.65
N THR A 38 11.45 14.95 1.24
CA THR A 38 11.08 15.53 2.54
C THR A 38 10.35 14.49 3.37
N ILE A 39 11.01 13.98 4.42
CA ILE A 39 10.38 13.08 5.40
C ILE A 39 9.83 13.95 6.52
N ASP A 40 8.51 14.21 6.49
CA ASP A 40 7.80 14.70 7.67
C ASP A 40 7.92 13.67 8.80
N PRO A 41 7.97 14.10 10.08
CA PRO A 41 8.20 13.18 11.20
C PRO A 41 7.19 12.02 11.32
N ASN A 42 6.07 12.07 10.62
CA ASN A 42 5.03 11.05 10.62
C ASN A 42 5.00 10.21 9.31
N ARG A 43 5.94 10.41 8.38
CA ARG A 43 6.03 9.64 7.13
C ARG A 43 7.12 8.60 7.19
N ALA A 44 6.85 7.44 6.61
CA ALA A 44 7.79 6.33 6.49
C ALA A 44 7.71 5.72 5.10
N VAL A 45 8.74 4.99 4.70
CA VAL A 45 8.76 4.23 3.46
C VAL A 45 8.50 2.77 3.76
N GLY A 46 7.38 2.25 3.29
CA GLY A 46 7.09 0.82 3.27
C GLY A 46 7.51 0.19 1.93
N TYR A 47 7.57 -1.14 1.90
CA TYR A 47 7.93 -1.88 0.71
C TYR A 47 6.80 -2.81 0.28
N LEU A 48 6.13 -2.41 -0.81
CA LEU A 48 5.10 -3.22 -1.45
C LEU A 48 5.74 -4.35 -2.24
N GLN A 49 5.35 -5.58 -1.98
CA GLN A 49 5.77 -6.73 -2.76
C GLN A 49 4.90 -6.89 -4.00
N ILE A 50 5.54 -6.98 -5.16
CA ILE A 50 4.89 -7.18 -6.45
C ILE A 50 5.57 -8.29 -7.24
N SER A 51 4.84 -8.91 -8.17
CA SER A 51 5.45 -9.78 -9.18
C SER A 51 6.30 -8.94 -10.13
N CYS A 52 7.59 -9.23 -10.19
CA CYS A 52 8.53 -8.48 -11.03
C CYS A 52 8.45 -8.96 -12.49
N ALA A 53 8.60 -8.03 -13.43
CA ALA A 53 8.66 -8.38 -14.84
C ALA A 53 9.81 -9.36 -15.17
N CYS A 54 10.91 -9.37 -14.39
CA CYS A 54 12.03 -10.27 -14.60
C CYS A 54 11.68 -11.77 -14.50
N SER A 55 10.58 -12.14 -13.82
CA SER A 55 10.12 -13.53 -13.70
C SER A 55 9.24 -14.01 -14.86
N ARG A 56 8.87 -13.12 -15.79
CA ARG A 56 7.98 -13.46 -16.92
C ARG A 56 8.72 -14.30 -17.95
N THR A 57 8.27 -15.52 -18.17
CA THR A 57 8.85 -16.45 -19.17
C THR A 57 8.71 -15.96 -20.62
N SER A 58 7.72 -15.11 -20.89
CA SER A 58 7.49 -14.51 -22.22
C SER A 58 8.49 -13.44 -22.61
N LEU A 59 9.34 -12.95 -21.69
CA LEU A 59 10.30 -11.90 -22.02
C LEU A 59 11.54 -12.47 -22.70
N PRO A 60 12.07 -11.75 -23.74
CA PRO A 60 13.37 -12.06 -24.31
C PRO A 60 14.46 -12.07 -23.22
N GLY A 61 15.25 -13.13 -23.17
CA GLY A 61 16.29 -13.32 -22.14
C GLY A 61 15.89 -14.21 -20.96
N ASN A 62 14.66 -14.71 -20.92
CA ASN A 62 14.19 -15.81 -20.03
C ASN A 62 13.91 -17.11 -20.80
N THR A 63 14.12 -17.15 -22.09
CA THR A 63 14.10 -18.38 -22.88
C THR A 63 15.22 -19.34 -22.43
N PRO A 64 15.05 -20.68 -22.61
CA PRO A 64 16.03 -21.68 -22.20
C PRO A 64 17.44 -21.32 -22.71
N PRO A 65 18.49 -21.45 -21.89
CA PRO A 65 19.81 -20.95 -22.22
C PRO A 65 20.48 -21.70 -23.37
N SER A 66 20.93 -20.99 -24.37
CA SER A 66 22.06 -21.41 -25.18
C SER A 66 23.34 -21.30 -24.31
N PRO A 67 24.38 -22.13 -24.52
CA PRO A 67 25.63 -22.06 -23.74
C PRO A 67 26.27 -20.67 -23.66
N ASP A 68 26.06 -19.84 -24.68
CA ASP A 68 26.59 -18.47 -24.79
C ASP A 68 25.59 -17.37 -24.41
N ALA A 69 24.39 -17.73 -23.92
CA ALA A 69 23.37 -16.75 -23.56
C ALA A 69 23.69 -16.05 -22.22
N PRO A 70 23.36 -14.76 -22.10
CA PRO A 70 23.51 -14.06 -20.83
C PRO A 70 22.62 -14.71 -19.76
N PRO A 71 22.99 -14.58 -18.45
CA PRO A 71 22.18 -15.11 -17.36
C PRO A 71 20.73 -14.63 -17.43
N PRO A 72 19.75 -15.44 -16.94
CA PRO A 72 18.34 -15.07 -16.93
C PRO A 72 18.10 -13.71 -16.30
N LEU A 73 17.04 -13.01 -16.74
CA LEU A 73 16.69 -11.67 -16.26
C LEU A 73 16.56 -11.60 -14.74
N GLN A 74 16.06 -12.67 -14.08
CA GLN A 74 15.97 -12.75 -12.64
C GLN A 74 17.33 -12.59 -11.93
N LYS A 75 18.38 -13.21 -12.44
CA LYS A 75 19.75 -13.10 -11.87
C LYS A 75 20.38 -11.73 -12.11
N ARG A 76 19.91 -11.00 -13.12
CA ARG A 76 20.38 -9.67 -13.54
C ARG A 76 19.52 -8.54 -13.00
N CYS A 77 18.35 -8.85 -12.43
CA CYS A 77 17.43 -7.85 -11.89
C CYS A 77 18.01 -7.21 -10.63
N LYS A 78 18.35 -5.93 -10.72
CA LYS A 78 18.94 -5.16 -9.61
C LYS A 78 18.17 -3.83 -9.45
N PRO A 79 17.09 -3.81 -8.67
CA PRO A 79 16.33 -2.61 -8.39
C PRO A 79 17.19 -1.49 -7.78
N ASN A 80 16.93 -0.24 -8.16
CA ASN A 80 17.54 0.93 -7.54
C ASN A 80 17.08 1.08 -6.07
N TYR A 81 15.82 0.70 -5.80
CA TYR A 81 15.21 0.77 -4.46
C TYR A 81 14.57 -0.56 -4.12
N GLY A 82 14.65 -0.95 -2.85
CA GLY A 82 14.20 -2.26 -2.39
C GLY A 82 15.07 -3.39 -2.94
N GLY A 83 14.48 -4.56 -3.15
CA GLY A 83 15.14 -5.75 -3.67
C GLY A 83 14.26 -6.51 -4.66
N CYS A 84 14.86 -7.48 -5.33
CA CYS A 84 14.11 -8.47 -6.12
C CYS A 84 14.68 -9.86 -5.81
N GLN A 85 13.85 -10.71 -5.21
CA GLN A 85 14.22 -12.07 -4.85
C GLN A 85 13.24 -13.03 -5.53
N GLN A 86 13.76 -14.00 -6.27
CA GLN A 86 12.95 -15.03 -6.97
C GLN A 86 11.78 -14.47 -7.79
N GLY A 87 11.92 -13.26 -8.37
CA GLY A 87 10.86 -12.62 -9.13
C GLY A 87 9.82 -11.86 -8.31
N VAL A 88 9.98 -11.78 -7.00
CA VAL A 88 9.21 -10.89 -6.12
C VAL A 88 10.03 -9.63 -5.87
N ARG A 89 9.49 -8.49 -6.24
CA ARG A 89 10.14 -7.18 -6.10
C ARG A 89 9.49 -6.36 -5.02
N SER A 90 10.32 -5.77 -4.17
CA SER A 90 9.91 -4.78 -3.17
C SER A 90 9.95 -3.38 -3.79
N VAL A 91 8.82 -2.70 -3.87
CA VAL A 91 8.69 -1.34 -4.43
C VAL A 91 8.38 -0.37 -3.30
N PRO A 92 9.12 0.76 -3.18
CA PRO A 92 8.86 1.73 -2.12
C PRO A 92 7.50 2.40 -2.30
N ILE A 93 6.78 2.57 -1.19
CA ILE A 93 5.50 3.28 -1.11
C ILE A 93 5.49 4.13 0.16
N GLU A 94 4.91 5.34 0.07
CA GLU A 94 4.80 6.21 1.24
C GLU A 94 3.72 5.75 2.21
N LEU A 95 4.08 5.70 3.48
CA LEU A 95 3.19 5.43 4.61
C LEU A 95 3.11 6.64 5.52
N LEU A 96 1.92 6.92 6.04
CA LEU A 96 1.66 7.98 7.01
C LEU A 96 1.23 7.35 8.33
N ASP A 97 2.02 7.55 9.39
CA ASP A 97 1.60 7.18 10.75
C ASP A 97 0.66 8.25 11.28
N VAL A 98 -0.62 7.95 11.27
CA VAL A 98 -1.64 8.87 11.78
C VAL A 98 -1.84 8.61 13.28
N ALA A 99 -1.86 9.68 14.09
CA ALA A 99 -2.02 9.58 15.53
C ALA A 99 -3.23 8.71 15.92
N GLY A 100 -3.13 8.00 17.07
CA GLY A 100 -4.22 7.16 17.56
C GLY A 100 -5.51 7.95 17.76
N LEU A 101 -6.58 7.49 17.14
CA LEU A 101 -7.89 8.11 17.24
C LEU A 101 -8.61 7.61 18.49
N VAL A 102 -9.34 8.51 19.14
CA VAL A 102 -10.27 8.19 20.23
C VAL A 102 -11.68 8.70 19.85
N PRO A 103 -12.74 8.05 20.31
CA PRO A 103 -14.11 8.52 20.05
C PRO A 103 -14.33 9.98 20.46
N GLY A 104 -14.99 10.76 19.57
CA GLY A 104 -15.22 12.20 19.75
C GLY A 104 -14.12 13.11 19.19
N ALA A 105 -13.22 12.57 18.40
CA ALA A 105 -12.14 13.34 17.74
C ALA A 105 -12.70 14.45 16.82
N HIS A 106 -13.81 14.22 16.12
CA HIS A 106 -14.48 15.20 15.28
C HIS A 106 -15.01 16.42 16.06
N GLN A 107 -15.17 16.30 17.39
CA GLN A 107 -15.55 17.38 18.31
C GLN A 107 -14.34 18.03 18.98
N GLY A 108 -13.13 17.75 18.54
CA GLY A 108 -11.89 18.30 19.07
C GLY A 108 -11.33 17.59 20.30
N LYS A 109 -11.82 16.39 20.66
CA LYS A 109 -11.21 15.60 21.74
C LYS A 109 -9.84 15.07 21.33
N GLY A 110 -8.88 15.19 22.22
CA GLY A 110 -7.51 14.74 22.01
C GLY A 110 -6.79 15.51 20.88
N LEU A 111 -6.06 14.80 20.01
CA LEU A 111 -5.39 15.32 18.82
C LEU A 111 -6.28 15.31 17.57
N GLY A 112 -7.62 15.28 17.73
CA GLY A 112 -8.58 15.02 16.65
C GLY A 112 -8.42 15.92 15.44
N ASN A 113 -8.22 17.22 15.60
CA ASN A 113 -8.04 18.13 14.47
C ASN A 113 -6.76 17.84 13.67
N LYS A 114 -5.64 17.52 14.37
CA LYS A 114 -4.39 17.15 13.71
C LYS A 114 -4.53 15.82 12.95
N PHE A 115 -5.19 14.82 13.57
CA PHE A 115 -5.48 13.56 12.92
C PHE A 115 -6.23 13.74 11.59
N LEU A 116 -7.30 14.53 11.63
CA LEU A 116 -8.14 14.76 10.46
C LEU A 116 -7.40 15.58 9.37
N ASP A 117 -6.51 16.48 9.78
CA ASP A 117 -5.63 17.22 8.87
C ASP A 117 -4.61 16.29 8.18
N ASP A 118 -4.02 15.35 8.91
CA ASP A 118 -3.09 14.37 8.36
C ASP A 118 -3.82 13.43 7.40
N LEU A 119 -5.03 12.98 7.77
CA LEU A 119 -5.84 12.03 7.01
C LEU A 119 -6.18 12.53 5.59
N ARG A 120 -6.44 13.82 5.41
CA ARG A 120 -6.83 14.38 4.09
C ARG A 120 -5.80 14.11 2.99
N HIS A 121 -4.54 13.90 3.37
CA HIS A 121 -3.46 13.64 2.42
C HIS A 121 -3.39 12.18 1.97
N ALA A 122 -4.00 11.26 2.70
CA ALA A 122 -4.01 9.84 2.37
C ALA A 122 -4.87 9.53 1.12
N ASP A 123 -4.41 8.58 0.32
CA ASP A 123 -5.16 8.03 -0.83
C ASP A 123 -5.92 6.76 -0.46
N ALA A 124 -5.42 5.99 0.51
CA ALA A 124 -6.10 4.84 1.11
C ALA A 124 -5.74 4.74 2.60
N LEU A 125 -6.52 3.95 3.33
CA LEU A 125 -6.29 3.72 4.74
C LEU A 125 -6.03 2.24 5.03
N ILE A 126 -5.13 2.00 5.97
CA ILE A 126 -4.97 0.73 6.68
C ILE A 126 -5.50 0.95 8.09
N HIS A 127 -6.67 0.41 8.39
CA HIS A 127 -7.24 0.42 9.73
C HIS A 127 -6.72 -0.78 10.51
N VAL A 128 -5.82 -0.53 11.46
CA VAL A 128 -5.26 -1.55 12.34
C VAL A 128 -6.22 -1.81 13.50
N VAL A 129 -6.86 -2.98 13.49
CA VAL A 129 -7.89 -3.41 14.45
C VAL A 129 -7.29 -4.44 15.40
N ASP A 130 -7.38 -4.20 16.70
CA ASP A 130 -6.95 -5.15 17.73
C ASP A 130 -8.01 -6.24 17.96
N VAL A 131 -7.82 -7.42 17.34
CA VAL A 131 -8.77 -8.53 17.46
C VAL A 131 -8.59 -9.38 18.71
N SER A 132 -7.61 -9.08 19.57
CA SER A 132 -7.43 -9.79 20.84
C SER A 132 -8.56 -9.52 21.85
N GLY A 133 -9.27 -8.39 21.70
CA GLY A 133 -10.30 -7.96 22.66
C GLY A 133 -9.74 -7.57 24.04
N THR A 134 -8.43 -7.31 24.12
CA THR A 134 -7.74 -6.97 25.39
C THR A 134 -7.62 -5.49 25.65
N THR A 135 -8.08 -4.64 24.71
CA THR A 135 -8.07 -3.17 24.85
C THR A 135 -9.43 -2.58 24.48
N ASP A 136 -9.90 -1.59 25.24
CA ASP A 136 -11.12 -0.84 24.95
C ASP A 136 -10.92 0.23 23.85
N ALA A 137 -11.94 1.03 23.56
CA ALA A 137 -11.88 2.07 22.54
C ALA A 137 -10.83 3.16 22.82
N GLU A 138 -10.46 3.38 24.06
CA GLU A 138 -9.42 4.33 24.49
C GLU A 138 -8.02 3.69 24.53
N GLY A 139 -7.91 2.38 24.25
CA GLY A 139 -6.66 1.62 24.30
C GLY A 139 -6.25 1.17 25.71
N LYS A 140 -7.13 1.26 26.69
CA LYS A 140 -6.91 0.77 28.05
C LYS A 140 -7.13 -0.73 28.13
N ALA A 141 -6.40 -1.40 29.04
CA ALA A 141 -6.53 -2.84 29.23
C ALA A 141 -7.95 -3.22 29.68
N THR A 142 -8.54 -4.21 29.03
CA THR A 142 -9.87 -4.76 29.33
C THR A 142 -9.93 -6.24 28.95
N ARG A 143 -11.09 -6.87 29.10
CA ARG A 143 -11.33 -8.24 28.63
C ARG A 143 -12.66 -8.31 27.89
N GLY A 144 -12.66 -9.03 26.76
CA GLY A 144 -13.88 -9.31 26.01
C GLY A 144 -14.44 -8.10 25.24
N TYR A 145 -13.63 -7.10 24.95
CA TYR A 145 -14.01 -5.99 24.09
C TYR A 145 -14.34 -6.48 22.68
N ASP A 146 -15.40 -5.92 22.09
CA ASP A 146 -15.80 -6.24 20.72
C ASP A 146 -15.15 -5.28 19.72
N PRO A 147 -14.11 -5.72 18.95
CA PRO A 147 -13.39 -4.84 18.06
C PRO A 147 -14.17 -4.45 16.79
N SER A 148 -15.34 -5.04 16.54
CA SER A 148 -16.22 -4.56 15.45
C SER A 148 -16.68 -3.13 15.71
N GLN A 149 -16.81 -2.70 16.97
CA GLN A 149 -17.12 -1.32 17.34
C GLN A 149 -16.04 -0.34 16.89
N ASP A 150 -14.77 -0.75 16.88
CA ASP A 150 -13.67 0.12 16.42
C ASP A 150 -13.80 0.46 14.93
N ILE A 151 -14.28 -0.49 14.12
CA ILE A 151 -14.49 -0.30 12.68
C ILE A 151 -15.60 0.69 12.45
N GLU A 152 -16.70 0.53 13.15
CA GLU A 152 -17.89 1.37 13.00
C GLU A 152 -17.63 2.81 13.47
N TRP A 153 -17.07 2.99 14.68
CA TRP A 153 -16.89 4.35 15.21
C TRP A 153 -15.83 5.13 14.43
N LEU A 154 -14.72 4.51 13.99
CA LEU A 154 -13.70 5.21 13.20
C LEU A 154 -14.28 5.77 11.88
N ARG A 155 -15.07 4.94 11.17
CA ARG A 155 -15.76 5.38 9.95
C ARG A 155 -16.72 6.53 10.27
N SER A 156 -17.48 6.41 11.36
CA SER A 156 -18.42 7.44 11.81
C SER A 156 -17.72 8.75 12.16
N GLU A 157 -16.55 8.73 12.78
CA GLU A 157 -15.75 9.93 13.08
C GLU A 157 -15.37 10.69 11.80
N ILE A 158 -14.90 9.98 10.76
CA ILE A 158 -14.54 10.60 9.47
C ILE A 158 -15.78 11.17 8.79
N VAL A 159 -16.88 10.42 8.76
CA VAL A 159 -18.15 10.88 8.18
C VAL A 159 -18.67 12.12 8.90
N ASN A 160 -18.71 12.10 10.24
CA ASN A 160 -19.20 13.21 11.05
C ASN A 160 -18.33 14.47 10.89
N TRP A 161 -17.04 14.31 10.73
CA TRP A 161 -16.14 15.44 10.43
C TRP A 161 -16.48 16.12 9.10
N VAL A 162 -16.62 15.34 8.03
CA VAL A 162 -16.95 15.88 6.71
C VAL A 162 -18.36 16.46 6.71
N LEU A 163 -19.35 15.72 7.27
CA LEU A 163 -20.73 16.12 7.35
C LEU A 163 -20.92 17.39 8.17
N GLY A 164 -20.31 17.48 9.35
CA GLY A 164 -20.40 18.64 10.22
C GLY A 164 -19.90 19.92 9.53
N ASN A 165 -18.74 19.85 8.86
CA ASN A 165 -18.20 20.98 8.10
C ASN A 165 -19.09 21.39 6.91
N LEU A 166 -19.72 20.42 6.24
CA LEU A 166 -20.61 20.67 5.11
C LEU A 166 -21.91 21.28 5.57
N MET A 167 -22.55 20.72 6.62
CA MET A 167 -23.87 21.15 7.11
C MET A 167 -23.85 22.59 7.69
N GLN A 168 -22.76 23.01 8.34
CA GLN A 168 -22.60 24.39 8.80
C GLN A 168 -22.79 25.42 7.69
N LYS A 169 -22.50 25.09 6.45
CA LYS A 169 -22.54 25.98 5.29
C LYS A 169 -23.62 25.61 4.27
N TRP A 170 -24.38 24.52 4.51
CA TRP A 170 -25.23 23.88 3.52
C TRP A 170 -26.26 24.83 2.91
N GLY A 171 -26.95 25.64 3.71
CA GLY A 171 -27.91 26.63 3.19
C GLY A 171 -27.27 27.68 2.26
N GLY A 172 -26.04 28.09 2.55
CA GLY A 172 -25.28 28.99 1.68
C GLY A 172 -24.81 28.32 0.39
N ILE A 173 -24.44 27.05 0.48
CA ILE A 173 -24.02 26.23 -0.66
C ILE A 173 -25.17 26.05 -1.64
N LYS A 174 -26.37 25.67 -1.17
CA LYS A 174 -27.59 25.54 -2.00
C LYS A 174 -27.92 26.83 -2.73
N ARG A 175 -27.92 27.97 -2.03
CA ARG A 175 -28.19 29.28 -2.64
C ARG A 175 -27.21 29.64 -3.74
N ARG A 176 -25.91 29.42 -3.48
CA ARG A 176 -24.86 29.68 -4.49
C ARG A 176 -24.98 28.74 -5.68
N HIS A 177 -25.21 27.44 -5.44
CA HIS A 177 -25.42 26.43 -6.48
C HIS A 177 -26.52 26.86 -7.46
N THR A 178 -27.68 27.26 -6.93
CA THR A 178 -28.82 27.72 -7.74
C THR A 178 -28.48 29.03 -8.50
N ALA A 179 -27.82 29.98 -7.83
CA ALA A 179 -27.50 31.27 -8.43
C ALA A 179 -26.55 31.19 -9.64
N ILE A 180 -25.54 30.35 -9.56
CA ILE A 180 -24.54 30.19 -10.63
C ILE A 180 -24.86 29.03 -11.59
N LYS A 181 -25.98 28.32 -11.36
CA LYS A 181 -26.41 27.14 -12.15
C LYS A 181 -25.28 26.10 -12.31
N ALA A 182 -24.51 25.88 -11.26
CA ALA A 182 -23.44 24.90 -11.28
C ALA A 182 -23.97 23.46 -11.33
N THR A 183 -23.11 22.52 -11.75
CA THR A 183 -23.41 21.10 -11.58
C THR A 183 -23.20 20.66 -10.13
N ALA A 184 -23.81 19.55 -9.74
CA ALA A 184 -23.59 18.97 -8.40
C ALA A 184 -22.12 18.61 -8.18
N VAL A 185 -21.43 18.11 -9.20
CA VAL A 185 -19.99 17.79 -9.16
C VAL A 185 -19.16 19.03 -8.85
N GLU A 186 -19.35 20.14 -9.58
CA GLU A 186 -18.61 21.38 -9.36
C GLU A 186 -18.84 21.95 -7.96
N THR A 187 -20.10 21.95 -7.51
CA THR A 187 -20.46 22.47 -6.19
C THR A 187 -19.82 21.66 -5.07
N LEU A 188 -19.94 20.34 -5.11
CA LEU A 188 -19.36 19.45 -4.11
C LEU A 188 -17.83 19.39 -4.19
N GLN A 189 -17.25 19.45 -5.40
CA GLN A 189 -15.80 19.55 -5.56
C GLN A 189 -15.24 20.77 -4.83
N GLY A 190 -15.91 21.92 -4.92
CA GLY A 190 -15.52 23.12 -4.18
C GLY A 190 -15.52 22.93 -2.66
N GLN A 191 -16.41 22.06 -2.13
CA GLN A 191 -16.45 21.74 -0.70
C GLN A 191 -15.46 20.63 -0.30
N PHE A 192 -15.29 19.63 -1.15
CA PHE A 192 -14.48 18.45 -0.85
C PHE A 192 -12.99 18.58 -1.22
N SER A 193 -12.60 19.64 -1.91
CA SER A 193 -11.19 19.92 -2.25
C SER A 193 -10.29 20.00 -0.99
N GLY A 194 -10.82 20.53 0.11
CA GLY A 194 -10.11 20.61 1.40
C GLY A 194 -9.74 19.25 1.99
N TYR A 195 -10.39 18.16 1.55
CA TYR A 195 -10.07 16.78 1.94
C TYR A 195 -9.16 16.09 0.93
N GLY A 196 -8.48 16.82 0.05
CA GLY A 196 -7.61 16.25 -0.98
C GLY A 196 -8.36 15.51 -2.09
N SER A 197 -9.65 15.82 -2.28
CA SER A 197 -10.47 15.25 -3.35
C SER A 197 -10.33 16.02 -4.65
N ASN A 198 -10.57 15.34 -5.77
CA ASN A 198 -10.67 15.92 -7.10
C ASN A 198 -12.05 15.67 -7.71
N ALA A 199 -12.35 16.34 -8.83
CA ALA A 199 -13.65 16.23 -9.49
C ALA A 199 -14.02 14.78 -9.87
N SER A 200 -13.04 13.95 -10.23
CA SER A 200 -13.32 12.57 -10.62
C SER A 200 -13.78 11.69 -9.45
N VAL A 201 -13.31 11.94 -8.22
CA VAL A 201 -13.78 11.25 -7.02
C VAL A 201 -15.24 11.62 -6.74
N VAL A 202 -15.56 12.93 -6.82
CA VAL A 202 -16.93 13.43 -6.61
C VAL A 202 -17.89 12.88 -7.68
N ALA A 203 -17.47 12.88 -8.95
CA ALA A 203 -18.26 12.33 -10.04
C ALA A 203 -18.58 10.85 -9.81
N ARG A 204 -17.56 10.01 -9.53
CA ARG A 204 -17.78 8.58 -9.22
C ARG A 204 -18.68 8.36 -8.01
N THR A 205 -18.58 9.21 -6.97
CA THR A 205 -19.48 9.15 -5.81
C THR A 205 -20.93 9.34 -6.22
N LEU A 206 -21.22 10.40 -6.99
CA LEU A 206 -22.58 10.71 -7.44
C LEU A 206 -23.11 9.68 -8.45
N ASP A 207 -22.27 9.20 -9.36
CA ASP A 207 -22.62 8.17 -10.34
C ASP A 207 -23.04 6.85 -9.65
N LYS A 208 -22.32 6.45 -8.58
CA LYS A 208 -22.70 5.26 -7.79
C LYS A 208 -24.04 5.42 -7.08
N MET A 209 -24.37 6.63 -6.65
CA MET A 209 -25.61 6.90 -5.92
C MET A 209 -26.84 7.05 -6.83
N GLN A 210 -26.64 7.38 -8.11
CA GLN A 210 -27.72 7.59 -9.11
C GLN A 210 -28.86 8.49 -8.59
N LEU A 211 -28.51 9.58 -7.91
CA LEU A 211 -29.49 10.51 -7.35
C LEU A 211 -30.26 11.22 -8.46
N LYS A 212 -31.61 11.15 -8.39
CA LYS A 212 -32.52 11.80 -9.36
C LYS A 212 -32.86 13.24 -8.98
N ALA A 213 -32.88 13.52 -7.66
CA ALA A 213 -33.20 14.84 -7.15
C ALA A 213 -32.03 15.81 -7.37
N PRO A 214 -32.30 17.05 -7.84
CA PRO A 214 -31.28 18.07 -7.98
C PRO A 214 -30.77 18.51 -6.59
N LEU A 215 -29.51 18.98 -6.52
CA LEU A 215 -28.78 19.25 -5.27
C LEU A 215 -29.55 20.20 -4.31
N GLN A 216 -30.24 21.21 -4.84
CA GLN A 216 -31.00 22.16 -4.02
C GLN A 216 -32.15 21.51 -3.24
N ASP A 217 -32.63 20.36 -3.68
CA ASP A 217 -33.75 19.65 -3.05
C ASP A 217 -33.32 18.55 -2.09
N TRP A 218 -32.01 18.36 -1.91
CA TRP A 218 -31.51 17.36 -0.98
C TRP A 218 -31.81 17.72 0.46
N ASP A 219 -32.39 16.76 1.17
CA ASP A 219 -32.56 16.80 2.63
C ASP A 219 -31.28 16.37 3.36
N ASP A 220 -31.30 16.51 4.67
CA ASP A 220 -30.12 16.21 5.52
C ASP A 220 -29.74 14.73 5.43
N GLU A 221 -30.72 13.82 5.24
CA GLU A 221 -30.46 12.39 5.10
C GLU A 221 -29.76 12.07 3.78
N THR A 222 -30.19 12.69 2.69
CA THR A 222 -29.53 12.56 1.38
C THR A 222 -28.12 13.10 1.43
N VAL A 223 -27.90 14.26 2.05
CA VAL A 223 -26.57 14.82 2.23
C VAL A 223 -25.67 13.89 3.04
N LYS A 224 -26.18 13.30 4.12
CA LYS A 224 -25.46 12.31 4.91
C LYS A 224 -25.03 11.11 4.06
N LYS A 225 -25.94 10.53 3.29
CA LYS A 225 -25.64 9.40 2.39
C LYS A 225 -24.59 9.76 1.33
N VAL A 226 -24.64 10.99 0.79
CA VAL A 226 -23.61 11.48 -0.15
C VAL A 226 -22.25 11.58 0.53
N VAL A 227 -22.20 12.09 1.77
CA VAL A 227 -20.94 12.17 2.53
C VAL A 227 -20.40 10.77 2.86
N GLU A 228 -21.25 9.82 3.24
CA GLU A 228 -20.84 8.43 3.49
C GLU A 228 -20.25 7.80 2.23
N ALA A 229 -20.92 7.92 1.10
CA ALA A 229 -20.43 7.43 -0.19
C ALA A 229 -19.13 8.13 -0.62
N PHE A 230 -19.01 9.44 -0.36
CA PHE A 230 -17.79 10.19 -0.62
C PHE A 230 -16.62 9.70 0.23
N VAL A 231 -16.83 9.46 1.53
CA VAL A 231 -15.80 8.95 2.44
C VAL A 231 -15.31 7.58 1.99
N ASP A 232 -16.23 6.68 1.61
CA ASP A 232 -15.89 5.34 1.10
C ASP A 232 -15.11 5.39 -0.23
N GLU A 233 -15.42 6.37 -1.11
CA GLU A 233 -14.71 6.56 -2.38
C GLU A 233 -13.35 7.23 -2.20
N LYS A 234 -13.26 8.21 -1.30
CA LYS A 234 -12.03 8.99 -1.06
C LYS A 234 -11.02 8.21 -0.24
N PHE A 235 -11.49 7.41 0.73
CA PHE A 235 -10.66 6.68 1.69
C PHE A 235 -10.95 5.17 1.65
N PRO A 236 -10.64 4.50 0.52
CA PRO A 236 -10.74 3.05 0.48
C PRO A 236 -9.89 2.46 1.61
N THR A 237 -10.50 1.59 2.43
CA THR A 237 -9.92 1.15 3.69
C THR A 237 -9.72 -0.35 3.72
N VAL A 238 -8.50 -0.80 4.05
CA VAL A 238 -8.16 -2.17 4.41
C VAL A 238 -8.27 -2.32 5.91
N LEU A 239 -8.91 -3.38 6.37
CA LEU A 239 -8.97 -3.79 7.77
C LEU A 239 -7.83 -4.77 8.06
N ALA A 240 -6.78 -4.28 8.71
CA ALA A 240 -5.69 -5.12 9.20
C ALA A 240 -6.07 -5.66 10.59
N LEU A 241 -6.63 -6.86 10.63
CA LEU A 241 -7.03 -7.54 11.85
C LEU A 241 -5.77 -8.06 12.55
N ASN A 242 -5.23 -7.23 13.44
CA ASN A 242 -3.94 -7.44 14.09
C ASN A 242 -4.10 -8.20 15.41
N LYS A 243 -3.03 -8.85 15.85
CA LYS A 243 -2.93 -9.71 17.04
C LYS A 243 -3.69 -11.03 16.92
N ILE A 244 -3.67 -11.62 15.72
CA ILE A 244 -4.25 -12.95 15.47
C ILE A 244 -3.55 -14.08 16.24
N ASP A 245 -2.37 -13.81 16.77
CA ASP A 245 -1.60 -14.65 17.67
C ASP A 245 -2.25 -14.80 19.08
N HIS A 246 -3.31 -14.05 19.36
CA HIS A 246 -4.01 -14.12 20.65
C HIS A 246 -5.13 -15.17 20.64
N ALA A 247 -5.32 -15.86 21.75
CA ALA A 247 -6.28 -16.97 21.85
C ALA A 247 -7.73 -16.60 21.54
N ASP A 248 -8.16 -15.39 21.90
CA ASP A 248 -9.54 -14.92 21.68
C ASP A 248 -9.76 -14.29 20.29
N ALA A 249 -8.72 -14.20 19.46
CA ALA A 249 -8.79 -13.52 18.17
C ALA A 249 -9.82 -14.14 17.22
N ASP A 250 -9.94 -15.46 17.16
CA ASP A 250 -10.83 -16.17 16.22
C ASP A 250 -12.29 -15.78 16.35
N LYS A 251 -12.75 -15.66 17.60
CA LYS A 251 -14.13 -15.25 17.89
C LYS A 251 -14.41 -13.86 17.33
N ASN A 252 -13.48 -12.95 17.50
CA ASN A 252 -13.60 -11.56 17.03
C ASN A 252 -13.45 -11.46 15.52
N VAL A 253 -12.49 -12.18 14.93
CA VAL A 253 -12.33 -12.30 13.46
C VAL A 253 -13.61 -12.83 12.82
N SER A 254 -14.21 -13.89 13.39
CA SER A 254 -15.46 -14.49 12.90
C SER A 254 -16.64 -13.53 12.92
N LYS A 255 -16.70 -12.62 13.91
CA LYS A 255 -17.73 -11.57 13.98
C LYS A 255 -17.53 -10.54 12.87
N ILE A 256 -16.31 -10.04 12.74
CA ILE A 256 -15.97 -9.01 11.74
C ILE A 256 -16.18 -9.54 10.32
N ALA A 257 -15.79 -10.81 10.05
CA ALA A 257 -15.97 -11.44 8.74
C ALA A 257 -17.43 -11.59 8.29
N LYS A 258 -18.39 -11.53 9.23
CA LYS A 258 -19.84 -11.51 8.91
C LYS A 258 -20.36 -10.12 8.56
N LEU A 259 -19.67 -9.07 8.99
CA LEU A 259 -20.09 -7.68 8.84
C LEU A 259 -19.40 -6.99 7.68
N GLU A 260 -18.16 -7.39 7.39
CA GLU A 260 -17.30 -6.74 6.41
C GLU A 260 -17.00 -7.65 5.21
N LYS A 261 -16.73 -7.03 4.07
CA LYS A 261 -16.40 -7.75 2.84
C LYS A 261 -15.02 -8.41 2.95
N PRO A 262 -14.86 -9.68 2.54
CA PRO A 262 -13.59 -10.40 2.60
C PRO A 262 -12.44 -9.67 1.89
N GLU A 263 -12.74 -8.93 0.80
CA GLU A 263 -11.73 -8.19 0.02
C GLU A 263 -11.09 -7.05 0.82
N ARG A 264 -11.72 -6.60 1.92
CA ARG A 264 -11.20 -5.54 2.78
C ARG A 264 -10.43 -6.07 3.98
N ILE A 265 -10.52 -7.36 4.28
CA ILE A 265 -9.96 -7.97 5.49
C ILE A 265 -8.60 -8.60 5.20
N VAL A 266 -7.64 -8.33 6.07
CA VAL A 266 -6.35 -9.03 6.12
C VAL A 266 -6.06 -9.41 7.57
N LEU A 267 -5.83 -10.69 7.81
CA LEU A 267 -5.42 -11.22 9.11
C LEU A 267 -3.92 -11.01 9.28
N CYS A 268 -3.47 -10.42 10.39
CA CYS A 268 -2.05 -10.20 10.60
C CYS A 268 -1.61 -10.26 12.07
N SER A 269 -0.33 -10.59 12.27
CA SER A 269 0.39 -10.43 13.53
C SER A 269 1.64 -9.60 13.30
N ALA A 270 1.53 -8.30 13.54
CA ALA A 270 2.64 -7.37 13.35
C ALA A 270 3.81 -7.66 14.31
N ILE A 271 3.52 -8.15 15.52
CA ILE A 271 4.57 -8.49 16.48
C ILE A 271 5.36 -9.71 16.05
N SER A 272 4.70 -10.71 15.45
CA SER A 272 5.37 -11.89 14.88
C SER A 272 6.30 -11.52 13.73
N GLU A 273 5.86 -10.64 12.84
CA GLU A 273 6.71 -10.16 11.74
C GLU A 273 7.94 -9.40 12.25
N VAL A 274 7.77 -8.46 13.19
CA VAL A 274 8.89 -7.73 13.79
C VAL A 274 9.85 -8.69 14.50
N PHE A 275 9.34 -9.70 15.18
CA PHE A 275 10.15 -10.71 15.85
C PHE A 275 10.97 -11.52 14.85
N LEU A 276 10.35 -12.05 13.78
CA LEU A 276 11.06 -12.80 12.73
C LEU A 276 12.13 -11.96 12.04
N ARG A 277 11.82 -10.73 11.65
CA ARG A 277 12.81 -9.82 11.04
C ARG A 277 13.99 -9.52 11.96
N ARG A 278 13.73 -9.39 13.26
CA ARG A 278 14.80 -9.24 14.25
C ARG A 278 15.70 -10.48 14.30
N LEU A 279 15.13 -11.67 14.26
CA LEU A 279 15.89 -12.92 14.28
C LEU A 279 16.72 -13.11 13.00
N VAL A 280 16.19 -12.75 11.84
CA VAL A 280 16.94 -12.72 10.58
C VAL A 280 18.13 -11.78 10.68
N LYS A 281 17.94 -10.58 11.22
CA LYS A 281 19.01 -9.59 11.40
C LYS A 281 20.09 -10.07 12.40
N GLN A 282 19.70 -10.91 13.35
CA GLN A 282 20.60 -11.51 14.35
C GLN A 282 21.22 -12.84 13.87
N GLU A 283 20.90 -13.27 12.63
CA GLU A 283 21.40 -14.52 12.04
C GLU A 283 20.96 -15.79 12.78
N TYR A 284 19.77 -15.79 13.38
CA TYR A 284 19.20 -16.98 14.04
C TYR A 284 18.32 -17.80 13.13
N VAL A 285 17.66 -17.19 12.17
CA VAL A 285 16.73 -17.85 11.24
C VAL A 285 16.90 -17.33 9.82
N ARG A 286 16.57 -18.17 8.85
CA ARG A 286 16.31 -17.80 7.47
C ARG A 286 14.81 -17.70 7.30
N TYR A 287 14.29 -16.52 6.95
CA TYR A 287 12.86 -16.27 6.79
C TYR A 287 12.58 -15.54 5.48
N ILE A 288 11.56 -16.00 4.75
CA ILE A 288 11.07 -15.34 3.54
C ILE A 288 9.83 -14.52 3.92
N PRO A 289 9.90 -13.17 3.95
CA PRO A 289 8.77 -12.34 4.34
C PRO A 289 7.52 -12.60 3.49
N GLY A 290 6.39 -12.82 4.15
CA GLY A 290 5.12 -13.13 3.51
C GLY A 290 4.88 -14.61 3.21
N SER A 291 5.76 -15.50 3.65
CA SER A 291 5.59 -16.96 3.59
C SER A 291 5.47 -17.57 4.99
N GLU A 292 5.18 -18.87 5.04
CA GLU A 292 5.22 -19.67 6.26
C GLU A 292 6.61 -20.25 6.57
N PHE A 293 7.57 -20.13 5.64
CA PHE A 293 8.86 -20.79 5.73
C PHE A 293 9.83 -20.00 6.62
N VAL A 294 10.22 -20.62 7.71
CA VAL A 294 11.24 -20.17 8.65
C VAL A 294 12.15 -21.34 8.95
N ASP A 295 13.38 -21.28 8.47
CA ASP A 295 14.40 -22.30 8.71
C ASP A 295 15.30 -21.87 9.85
N THR A 296 15.51 -22.77 10.80
CA THR A 296 16.52 -22.67 11.85
C THR A 296 17.84 -23.30 11.37
N ARG A 297 18.88 -23.18 12.18
CA ARG A 297 20.15 -23.86 11.89
C ARG A 297 19.95 -25.37 11.78
N GLU A 298 19.18 -25.95 12.67
CA GLU A 298 18.88 -27.38 12.69
C GLU A 298 18.12 -27.80 11.42
N ASP A 299 17.10 -27.04 11.02
CA ASP A 299 16.33 -27.30 9.80
C ASP A 299 17.24 -27.32 8.56
N LEU A 300 18.21 -26.40 8.47
CA LEU A 300 19.14 -26.32 7.33
C LEU A 300 20.16 -27.47 7.33
N VAL A 301 20.63 -27.91 8.50
CA VAL A 301 21.50 -29.08 8.62
C VAL A 301 20.75 -30.35 8.15
N GLU A 302 19.50 -30.52 8.54
CA GLU A 302 18.64 -31.62 8.09
C GLU A 302 18.40 -31.57 6.57
N GLN A 303 18.37 -30.39 5.97
CA GLN A 303 18.26 -30.17 4.53
C GLN A 303 19.57 -30.39 3.77
N GLY A 304 20.68 -30.67 4.47
CA GLY A 304 22.00 -30.97 3.90
C GLY A 304 22.96 -29.78 3.80
N GLU A 305 22.67 -28.66 4.50
CA GLU A 305 23.63 -27.56 4.65
C GLU A 305 24.50 -27.81 5.88
N ASP A 306 25.71 -28.41 5.71
CA ASP A 306 26.59 -28.88 6.78
C ASP A 306 26.97 -27.81 7.83
N ASP A 307 27.00 -26.52 7.42
CA ASP A 307 27.29 -25.38 8.29
C ASP A 307 26.05 -24.76 8.93
N GLY A 308 24.85 -25.32 8.64
CA GLY A 308 23.58 -24.76 9.06
C GLY A 308 23.30 -23.38 8.46
N GLY A 309 23.78 -23.14 7.21
CA GLY A 309 23.57 -21.90 6.46
C GLY A 309 24.21 -20.67 7.11
N GLY A 310 25.23 -20.85 7.98
CA GLY A 310 25.89 -19.79 8.73
C GLY A 310 25.03 -19.20 9.86
N LEU A 311 23.92 -19.84 10.24
CA LEU A 311 23.06 -19.38 11.32
C LEU A 311 23.63 -19.70 12.70
N ARG A 312 23.31 -18.86 13.68
CA ARG A 312 23.71 -19.03 15.08
C ARG A 312 22.88 -20.09 15.79
N GLU A 313 23.49 -20.73 16.77
CA GLU A 313 22.79 -21.61 17.72
C GLU A 313 21.83 -20.82 18.61
N MET A 314 20.68 -21.41 18.91
CA MET A 314 19.66 -20.82 19.75
C MET A 314 19.56 -21.55 21.08
N ASP A 315 19.20 -20.82 22.13
CA ASP A 315 18.81 -21.41 23.40
C ASP A 315 17.42 -22.06 23.30
N GLU A 316 17.11 -22.99 24.20
CA GLU A 316 15.83 -23.72 24.23
C GLU A 316 14.61 -22.79 24.38
N LYS A 317 14.78 -21.67 25.06
CA LYS A 317 13.70 -20.68 25.25
C LYS A 317 13.34 -19.99 23.93
N LEU A 318 14.35 -19.67 23.12
CA LEU A 318 14.15 -19.05 21.81
C LEU A 318 13.56 -20.06 20.82
N LYS A 319 14.03 -21.32 20.83
CA LYS A 319 13.47 -22.41 20.03
C LYS A 319 11.98 -22.61 20.30
N THR A 320 11.61 -22.80 21.56
CA THR A 320 10.20 -22.94 21.97
C THR A 320 9.34 -21.75 21.51
N ARG A 321 9.90 -20.54 21.53
CA ARG A 321 9.19 -19.35 21.12
C ARG A 321 8.98 -19.29 19.61
N ILE A 322 9.94 -19.78 18.81
CA ILE A 322 9.82 -19.89 17.35
C ILE A 322 8.79 -20.97 17.00
N GLU A 323 8.86 -22.15 17.64
CA GLU A 323 7.89 -23.22 17.41
C GLU A 323 6.44 -22.75 17.69
N ASN A 324 6.23 -22.10 18.84
CA ASN A 324 4.92 -21.52 19.15
C ASN A 324 4.46 -20.51 18.07
N LEU A 325 5.38 -19.70 17.52
CA LEU A 325 5.04 -18.77 16.46
C LEU A 325 4.72 -19.50 15.14
N LYS A 326 5.50 -20.54 14.79
CA LYS A 326 5.22 -21.39 13.62
C LYS A 326 3.79 -21.98 13.76
N ASP A 327 3.47 -22.59 14.88
CA ASP A 327 2.17 -23.24 15.12
C ASP A 327 1.00 -22.25 15.16
N MET A 328 1.14 -21.19 15.96
CA MET A 328 0.04 -20.26 16.22
C MET A 328 -0.25 -19.31 15.07
N VAL A 329 0.76 -18.98 14.24
CA VAL A 329 0.64 -17.96 13.21
C VAL A 329 0.96 -18.53 11.83
N LEU A 330 2.17 -19.05 11.60
CA LEU A 330 2.63 -19.35 10.24
C LEU A 330 1.88 -20.52 9.63
N TYR A 331 1.83 -21.67 10.30
CA TYR A 331 1.14 -22.86 9.78
C TYR A 331 -0.38 -22.69 9.73
N ARG A 332 -0.91 -21.85 10.62
CA ARG A 332 -2.34 -21.60 10.69
C ARG A 332 -2.84 -20.63 9.63
N PHE A 333 -2.07 -19.60 9.32
CA PHE A 333 -2.48 -18.51 8.42
C PHE A 333 -1.62 -18.41 7.14
N GLY A 334 -0.64 -19.27 6.97
CA GLY A 334 0.28 -19.29 5.83
C GLY A 334 1.33 -18.18 5.81
N SER A 335 1.22 -17.21 6.72
CA SER A 335 2.19 -16.11 6.88
C SER A 335 1.80 -15.24 8.10
N THR A 336 2.62 -14.24 8.42
CA THR A 336 2.27 -13.20 9.39
C THR A 336 1.19 -12.23 8.89
N GLY A 337 0.83 -12.27 7.61
CA GLY A 337 -0.17 -11.41 6.98
C GLY A 337 0.26 -9.97 6.71
N VAL A 338 1.35 -9.49 7.28
CA VAL A 338 1.74 -8.08 7.23
C VAL A 338 1.97 -7.58 5.80
N ASN A 339 2.67 -8.34 4.96
CA ASN A 339 2.90 -7.96 3.56
C ASN A 339 1.60 -7.90 2.75
N GLN A 340 0.64 -8.76 3.08
CA GLN A 340 -0.67 -8.79 2.43
C GLN A 340 -1.49 -7.52 2.70
N VAL A 341 -1.25 -6.82 3.83
CA VAL A 341 -1.91 -5.55 4.15
C VAL A 341 -1.57 -4.49 3.10
N LEU A 342 -0.29 -4.32 2.74
CA LEU A 342 0.12 -3.38 1.69
C LEU A 342 -0.35 -3.81 0.31
N THR A 343 -0.28 -5.10 0.00
CA THR A 343 -0.77 -5.65 -1.26
C THR A 343 -2.26 -5.33 -1.42
N ARG A 344 -3.06 -5.59 -0.40
CA ARG A 344 -4.50 -5.30 -0.42
C ARG A 344 -4.80 -3.80 -0.55
N ALA A 345 -4.04 -2.95 0.14
CA ALA A 345 -4.18 -1.50 0.00
C ALA A 345 -3.84 -1.01 -1.42
N SER A 346 -2.81 -1.59 -2.04
CA SER A 346 -2.44 -1.29 -3.43
C SER A 346 -3.49 -1.74 -4.44
N GLU A 347 -4.12 -2.90 -4.21
CA GLU A 347 -5.22 -3.42 -5.02
C GLU A 347 -6.46 -2.52 -4.94
N LEU A 348 -6.84 -2.07 -3.73
CA LEU A 348 -7.95 -1.12 -3.54
C LEU A 348 -7.71 0.22 -4.23
N LEU A 349 -6.46 0.69 -4.26
CA LEU A 349 -6.06 1.87 -5.01
C LEU A 349 -5.97 1.62 -6.52
N GLY A 350 -6.04 0.36 -6.96
CA GLY A 350 -5.82 -0.04 -8.34
C GLY A 350 -4.43 0.32 -8.82
N LEU A 351 -3.39 0.11 -8.00
CA LEU A 351 -2.02 0.41 -8.39
C LEU A 351 -1.48 -0.65 -9.34
N VAL A 352 -0.83 -0.19 -10.41
CA VAL A 352 -0.22 -1.00 -11.45
C VAL A 352 1.28 -0.68 -11.48
N PRO A 353 2.16 -1.69 -11.39
CA PRO A 353 3.59 -1.49 -11.55
C PRO A 353 3.96 -1.30 -13.02
N VAL A 354 4.80 -0.33 -13.29
CA VAL A 354 5.38 -0.06 -14.61
C VAL A 354 6.89 -0.01 -14.49
N PHE A 355 7.58 -0.56 -15.47
CA PHE A 355 9.04 -0.71 -15.50
C PHE A 355 9.64 0.17 -16.59
N PRO A 356 10.01 1.43 -16.29
CA PRO A 356 10.73 2.26 -17.23
C PRO A 356 12.14 1.71 -17.48
N VAL A 357 12.52 1.62 -18.74
CA VAL A 357 13.87 1.17 -19.16
C VAL A 357 14.42 2.12 -20.23
N ARG A 358 15.73 2.27 -20.30
CA ARG A 358 16.37 3.06 -21.36
C ARG A 358 16.48 2.30 -22.67
N ASN A 359 16.71 1.00 -22.60
CA ASN A 359 16.83 0.13 -23.75
C ASN A 359 15.83 -1.02 -23.65
N ILE A 360 14.86 -1.03 -24.57
CA ILE A 360 13.78 -2.01 -24.57
C ILE A 360 14.24 -3.42 -24.97
N GLY A 361 15.31 -3.53 -25.75
CA GLY A 361 15.84 -4.83 -26.19
C GLY A 361 16.66 -5.57 -25.12
N THR A 362 17.31 -4.81 -24.21
CA THR A 362 18.15 -5.38 -23.15
C THR A 362 17.56 -5.22 -21.75
N PHE A 363 16.50 -4.43 -21.62
CA PHE A 363 15.88 -3.99 -20.36
C PHE A 363 16.82 -3.23 -19.42
N GLY A 364 17.93 -2.70 -19.95
CA GLY A 364 18.93 -1.93 -19.20
C GLY A 364 18.47 -0.51 -18.91
N SER A 365 18.91 0.04 -17.78
CA SER A 365 18.65 1.43 -17.36
C SER A 365 19.91 2.32 -17.37
N GLY A 366 21.09 1.78 -17.66
CA GLY A 366 22.38 2.49 -17.66
C GLY A 366 22.69 3.22 -18.97
N GLU A 367 23.47 4.33 -18.89
CA GLU A 367 24.09 4.95 -20.06
C GLU A 367 25.21 4.07 -20.60
N ALA A 368 25.27 3.93 -21.94
CA ALA A 368 26.42 3.35 -22.60
C ALA A 368 27.60 4.34 -22.44
N GLY A 369 28.45 4.12 -21.44
CA GLY A 369 29.64 4.97 -21.23
C GLY A 369 30.08 5.21 -19.78
N THR A 370 29.27 4.92 -18.79
CA THR A 370 29.69 4.99 -17.38
C THR A 370 30.58 3.80 -17.02
N SER A 371 31.89 4.04 -17.00
CA SER A 371 32.91 3.11 -16.49
C SER A 371 32.66 2.91 -14.99
N GLY A 372 32.12 1.75 -14.59
CA GLY A 372 31.97 1.38 -13.18
C GLY A 372 30.58 0.95 -12.73
N GLY A 373 29.54 1.09 -13.54
CA GLY A 373 28.20 0.58 -13.25
C GLY A 373 28.00 -0.82 -13.84
N ASP A 374 27.30 -1.66 -13.13
CA ASP A 374 26.94 -3.03 -13.49
C ASP A 374 26.16 -3.05 -14.82
N ARG A 375 26.88 -3.08 -15.96
CA ARG A 375 26.30 -3.07 -17.34
C ARG A 375 25.30 -4.20 -17.57
N ALA A 376 25.30 -5.20 -16.71
CA ALA A 376 24.40 -6.35 -16.77
C ALA A 376 23.07 -6.14 -16.03
N ALA A 377 22.92 -5.07 -15.23
CA ALA A 377 21.73 -4.84 -14.43
C ALA A 377 20.52 -4.43 -15.29
N VAL A 378 19.39 -5.10 -15.05
CA VAL A 378 18.14 -4.88 -15.80
C VAL A 378 17.01 -4.47 -14.88
N LEU A 379 15.95 -3.84 -15.45
CA LEU A 379 14.70 -3.49 -14.75
C LEU A 379 14.96 -2.74 -13.42
N ARG A 380 15.86 -1.77 -13.43
CA ARG A 380 16.29 -1.06 -12.21
C ARG A 380 15.18 -0.24 -11.58
N ASP A 381 14.31 0.37 -12.40
CA ASP A 381 13.25 1.24 -11.95
C ASP A 381 11.88 0.55 -12.01
N CYS A 382 11.01 0.93 -11.10
CA CYS A 382 9.61 0.55 -11.07
C CYS A 382 8.83 1.70 -10.46
N VAL A 383 7.77 2.12 -11.15
CA VAL A 383 6.85 3.16 -10.68
C VAL A 383 5.45 2.59 -10.55
N LEU A 384 4.74 3.01 -9.50
CA LEU A 384 3.33 2.65 -9.30
C LEU A 384 2.44 3.73 -9.91
N ILE A 385 1.48 3.33 -10.73
CA ILE A 385 0.48 4.22 -11.33
C ILE A 385 -0.93 3.71 -11.02
N LYS A 386 -1.94 4.56 -11.14
CA LYS A 386 -3.33 4.11 -11.00
C LYS A 386 -3.79 3.39 -12.27
N LYS A 387 -4.61 2.37 -12.11
CA LYS A 387 -5.29 1.68 -13.22
C LYS A 387 -6.03 2.69 -14.08
N GLY A 388 -5.89 2.57 -15.40
CA GLY A 388 -6.44 3.52 -16.36
C GLY A 388 -5.52 4.69 -16.72
N SER A 389 -4.35 4.80 -16.06
CA SER A 389 -3.33 5.77 -16.50
C SER A 389 -2.77 5.42 -17.88
N THR A 390 -2.42 6.44 -18.64
CA THR A 390 -1.89 6.30 -19.99
C THR A 390 -0.35 6.24 -20.01
N VAL A 391 0.22 5.84 -21.13
CA VAL A 391 1.67 5.89 -21.37
C VAL A 391 2.21 7.32 -21.18
N GLY A 392 1.45 8.34 -21.61
CA GLY A 392 1.79 9.74 -21.39
C GLY A 392 1.81 10.13 -19.91
N ASP A 393 0.91 9.56 -19.07
CA ASP A 393 0.95 9.78 -17.61
C ASP A 393 2.21 9.21 -16.97
N VAL A 394 2.63 8.01 -17.42
CA VAL A 394 3.90 7.40 -16.98
C VAL A 394 5.07 8.27 -17.42
N TYR A 395 5.07 8.73 -18.68
CA TYR A 395 6.12 9.60 -19.19
C TYR A 395 6.27 10.86 -18.35
N ARG A 396 5.19 11.60 -18.12
CA ARG A 396 5.19 12.80 -17.29
C ARG A 396 5.68 12.53 -15.86
N LYS A 397 5.35 11.37 -15.30
CA LYS A 397 5.81 10.97 -13.96
C LYS A 397 7.32 10.70 -13.91
N VAL A 398 7.88 10.07 -14.94
CA VAL A 398 9.29 9.64 -14.98
C VAL A 398 10.22 10.71 -15.52
N MET A 399 9.79 11.42 -16.57
CA MET A 399 10.62 12.34 -17.34
C MET A 399 10.24 13.82 -17.17
N GLY A 400 9.15 14.11 -16.44
CA GLY A 400 8.65 15.47 -16.27
C GLY A 400 8.06 16.06 -17.56
N ASP A 401 8.34 17.35 -17.81
CA ASP A 401 7.79 18.11 -18.92
C ASP A 401 8.69 18.08 -20.20
N ALA A 402 9.67 17.17 -20.26
CA ALA A 402 10.50 17.01 -21.45
C ALA A 402 9.63 16.62 -22.67
N PRO A 403 9.97 17.04 -23.93
CA PRO A 403 9.19 16.64 -25.08
C PRO A 403 9.37 15.16 -25.40
N LEU A 404 8.27 14.40 -25.52
CA LEU A 404 8.30 12.99 -25.91
C LEU A 404 8.41 12.89 -27.43
N ALA A 405 9.43 12.17 -27.92
CA ALA A 405 9.51 11.83 -29.34
C ALA A 405 8.67 10.59 -29.68
N TYR A 406 8.85 9.53 -28.90
CA TYR A 406 8.04 8.31 -28.97
C TYR A 406 8.30 7.41 -27.77
N ALA A 407 7.37 6.47 -27.53
CA ALA A 407 7.49 5.42 -26.55
C ALA A 407 7.46 4.03 -27.20
N GLU A 408 8.22 3.10 -26.65
CA GLU A 408 8.30 1.71 -27.09
C GLU A 408 8.03 0.76 -25.94
N THR A 409 7.39 -0.37 -26.26
CA THR A 409 7.25 -1.52 -25.33
C THR A 409 8.03 -2.73 -25.85
N VAL A 410 7.91 -3.86 -25.15
CA VAL A 410 8.60 -5.12 -25.47
C VAL A 410 8.47 -5.47 -26.96
N GLY A 411 9.58 -5.91 -27.56
CA GLY A 411 9.65 -6.18 -29.00
C GLY A 411 9.86 -4.94 -29.88
N GLY A 412 10.12 -3.77 -29.31
CA GLY A 412 10.31 -2.52 -30.06
C GLY A 412 9.02 -1.97 -30.66
N VAL A 413 7.87 -2.41 -30.14
CA VAL A 413 6.55 -1.96 -30.61
C VAL A 413 6.30 -0.55 -30.08
N ARG A 414 6.00 0.39 -30.99
CA ARG A 414 5.62 1.76 -30.63
C ARG A 414 4.23 1.79 -29.99
N VAL A 415 4.09 2.58 -28.95
CA VAL A 415 2.84 2.83 -28.24
C VAL A 415 2.51 4.32 -28.25
N SER A 416 1.21 4.65 -28.30
CA SER A 416 0.72 6.02 -28.22
C SER A 416 0.77 6.55 -26.79
N GLU A 417 0.86 7.87 -26.63
CA GLU A 417 0.71 8.53 -25.32
C GLU A 417 -0.65 8.26 -24.69
N ASP A 418 -1.69 8.09 -25.50
CA ASP A 418 -3.07 7.87 -25.06
C ASP A 418 -3.37 6.39 -24.76
N ASP A 419 -2.45 5.47 -25.07
CA ASP A 419 -2.62 4.06 -24.78
C ASP A 419 -2.65 3.84 -23.27
N VAL A 420 -3.71 3.14 -22.80
CA VAL A 420 -3.82 2.76 -21.38
C VAL A 420 -2.80 1.68 -21.05
N VAL A 421 -2.08 1.89 -19.95
CA VAL A 421 -1.10 0.91 -19.47
C VAL A 421 -1.81 -0.33 -18.92
N SER A 422 -1.37 -1.49 -19.39
CA SER A 422 -1.90 -2.81 -19.01
C SER A 422 -0.76 -3.74 -18.62
N PRO A 423 -0.82 -4.39 -17.43
CA PRO A 423 0.20 -5.33 -17.00
C PRO A 423 0.43 -6.46 -18.00
N GLY A 424 1.70 -6.75 -18.27
CA GLY A 424 2.10 -7.83 -19.18
C GLY A 424 1.99 -7.48 -20.66
N LYS A 425 1.41 -6.33 -21.04
CA LYS A 425 1.24 -5.91 -22.43
C LYS A 425 2.18 -4.73 -22.77
N ASN A 426 2.03 -3.61 -22.06
CA ASN A 426 2.78 -2.38 -22.29
C ASN A 426 3.24 -1.72 -20.99
N ASP A 427 3.55 -2.52 -19.98
CA ASP A 427 4.02 -2.09 -18.66
C ASP A 427 5.56 -2.04 -18.53
N ILE A 428 6.29 -2.44 -19.57
CA ILE A 428 7.72 -2.18 -19.72
C ILE A 428 7.86 -1.14 -20.84
N LEU A 429 8.37 0.05 -20.50
CA LEU A 429 8.35 1.19 -21.38
C LEU A 429 9.74 1.81 -21.54
N SER A 430 10.13 2.10 -22.77
CA SER A 430 11.29 2.93 -23.08
C SER A 430 10.81 4.24 -23.73
N PHE A 431 11.26 5.35 -23.18
CA PHE A 431 10.91 6.69 -23.66
C PHE A 431 12.09 7.31 -24.40
N LYS A 432 11.81 7.92 -25.55
CA LYS A 432 12.79 8.71 -26.31
C LYS A 432 12.38 10.18 -26.26
N VAL A 433 13.27 10.98 -25.70
CA VAL A 433 13.07 12.43 -25.58
C VAL A 433 13.36 13.08 -26.94
N GLY A 434 12.47 13.97 -27.39
CA GLY A 434 12.66 14.78 -28.58
C GLY A 434 13.75 15.82 -28.33
N ARG A 435 14.34 16.31 -29.44
CA ARG A 435 15.18 17.51 -29.35
C ARG A 435 14.26 18.70 -29.16
N ALA A 436 14.58 19.53 -28.16
CA ALA A 436 13.91 20.81 -27.94
C ALA A 436 14.22 21.77 -29.10
#